data_a8de6f7369c848362c0897937a9c57ef
#
_entry.id   a8de6f7369c848362c0897937a9c57ef
#
_cell.length_a   1.000
_cell.length_b   1.000
_cell.length_c   1.000
_cell.angle_alpha   90.00
_cell.angle_beta   90.00
_cell.angle_gamma   90.00
#
_symmetry.space_group_name_H-M   'P 1'
#
loop_
_entity.id
_entity.type
_entity.pdbx_description
1 polymer ?
#
loop_
_entity_poly.entity_id
_entity_poly.type
_entity_poly.pdbx_seq_one_letter_code
_entity_poly.pdbx_strand_id
1 'polypeptide(L)'
;MQNGNGSDEETLEFSFKYNPPMDPEAGERALKEAKEILDPLGVVFLLSSGTCLGAIRDNGFIPWDDDLDLISIVDRNGLTEELVDNAVEAFREKGYFVYAAGGNSRDVRAYSMMKNYVRIGWECYRIVNDSISVYPGTQIPATFFTNPKEITFMGEQFLVPDPPEEYLRLKYGEEWMIPKGPGLYEKDVVDKIPSADLIGRPCRLKVLGDAGRPVSGAEVVLAGGGRFETDESGYAEIILPGADWYALTIRYPGHEQVLYMEEMDPDKVYVYRADQVANAASSVSGPVGTLGSLLSTE
;
A
#
# COMPACT_ATOMS: atom_id res chain seq x y z
N MET A 1 -16.36 -21.67 4.73
CA MET A 1 -15.32 -22.41 5.48
C MET A 1 -14.12 -22.45 4.56
N GLN A 2 -13.05 -21.72 4.90
CA GLN A 2 -11.81 -21.76 4.15
C GLN A 2 -11.20 -23.14 4.32
N ASN A 3 -11.12 -23.93 3.23
CA ASN A 3 -10.54 -25.27 3.22
C ASN A 3 -9.02 -25.27 2.94
N GLY A 4 -8.38 -24.09 2.98
CA GLY A 4 -6.94 -23.90 2.74
C GLY A 4 -6.15 -23.89 4.04
N ASN A 5 -4.85 -24.11 3.94
CA ASN A 5 -3.89 -23.99 5.04
C ASN A 5 -3.48 -22.50 5.29
N GLY A 6 -4.14 -21.54 4.63
CA GLY A 6 -3.83 -20.12 4.74
C GLY A 6 -2.50 -19.69 4.11
N SER A 7 -1.99 -20.47 3.13
CA SER A 7 -0.70 -20.26 2.48
C SER A 7 -0.84 -20.51 0.97
N ASP A 8 -1.85 -19.93 0.33
CA ASP A 8 -2.19 -20.14 -1.06
C ASP A 8 -2.70 -18.84 -1.72
N GLU A 9 -2.86 -18.89 -3.04
CA GLU A 9 -3.32 -17.78 -3.84
C GLU A 9 -4.73 -17.30 -3.44
N GLU A 10 -5.66 -18.22 -3.20
CA GLU A 10 -7.03 -17.88 -2.80
C GLU A 10 -7.06 -17.11 -1.48
N THR A 11 -6.20 -17.49 -0.52
CA THR A 11 -6.08 -16.77 0.76
C THR A 11 -5.46 -15.39 0.57
N LEU A 12 -4.46 -15.26 -0.31
CA LEU A 12 -3.86 -13.98 -0.64
C LEU A 12 -4.87 -13.04 -1.32
N GLU A 13 -5.61 -13.53 -2.31
CA GLU A 13 -6.66 -12.76 -2.99
C GLU A 13 -7.76 -12.32 -2.02
N PHE A 14 -8.18 -13.22 -1.11
CA PHE A 14 -9.12 -12.89 -0.04
C PHE A 14 -8.58 -11.77 0.86
N SER A 15 -7.29 -11.84 1.24
CA SER A 15 -6.63 -10.83 2.06
C SER A 15 -6.65 -9.45 1.37
N PHE A 16 -6.32 -9.36 0.10
CA PHE A 16 -6.37 -8.09 -0.66
C PHE A 16 -7.81 -7.56 -0.82
N LYS A 17 -8.77 -8.46 -0.99
CA LYS A 17 -10.16 -8.05 -1.22
C LYS A 17 -10.87 -7.53 0.02
N TYR A 18 -10.57 -8.11 1.18
CA TYR A 18 -11.33 -7.86 2.41
C TYR A 18 -10.51 -7.21 3.52
N ASN A 19 -9.18 -7.16 3.39
CA ASN A 19 -8.24 -6.63 4.37
C ASN A 19 -8.62 -7.00 5.82
N PRO A 20 -8.77 -8.30 6.12
CA PRO A 20 -9.12 -8.74 7.46
C PRO A 20 -7.98 -8.40 8.43
N PRO A 21 -8.27 -7.85 9.62
CA PRO A 21 -7.24 -7.60 10.60
C PRO A 21 -6.39 -8.85 10.86
N MET A 22 -5.07 -8.66 10.89
CA MET A 22 -4.11 -9.72 11.18
C MET A 22 -4.22 -10.16 12.64
N ASP A 23 -4.16 -11.46 12.90
CA ASP A 23 -4.01 -11.99 14.27
C ASP A 23 -2.62 -11.58 14.81
N PRO A 24 -2.53 -10.85 15.95
CA PRO A 24 -1.26 -10.33 16.44
C PRO A 24 -0.22 -11.40 16.78
N GLU A 25 -0.65 -12.56 17.32
CA GLU A 25 0.28 -13.65 17.67
C GLU A 25 0.80 -14.34 16.40
N ALA A 26 -0.05 -14.48 15.38
CA ALA A 26 0.37 -15.01 14.10
C ALA A 26 1.29 -14.02 13.37
N GLY A 27 1.02 -12.73 13.46
CA GLY A 27 1.88 -11.66 12.94
C GLY A 27 3.27 -11.67 13.59
N GLU A 28 3.33 -11.79 14.93
CA GLU A 28 4.61 -11.90 15.64
C GLU A 28 5.42 -13.11 15.16
N ARG A 29 4.79 -14.28 15.05
CA ARG A 29 5.46 -15.49 14.54
C ARG A 29 5.96 -15.31 13.11
N ALA A 30 5.15 -14.72 12.23
CA ALA A 30 5.51 -14.49 10.84
C ALA A 30 6.66 -13.48 10.70
N LEU A 31 6.66 -12.41 11.50
CA LEU A 31 7.72 -11.42 11.51
C LEU A 31 9.07 -12.01 11.97
N LYS A 32 9.05 -12.82 13.03
CA LYS A 32 10.24 -13.53 13.52
C LYS A 32 10.74 -14.56 12.51
N GLU A 33 9.83 -15.32 11.89
CA GLU A 33 10.20 -16.26 10.82
C GLU A 33 10.80 -15.55 9.59
N ALA A 34 10.26 -14.39 9.20
CA ALA A 34 10.85 -13.57 8.13
C ALA A 34 12.30 -13.18 8.47
N LYS A 35 12.57 -12.78 9.73
CA LYS A 35 13.91 -12.48 10.21
C LYS A 35 14.81 -13.72 10.17
N GLU A 36 14.34 -14.87 10.62
CA GLU A 36 15.06 -16.15 10.56
C GLU A 36 15.41 -16.60 9.13
N ILE A 37 14.62 -16.18 8.13
CA ILE A 37 14.87 -16.44 6.72
C ILE A 37 15.89 -15.45 6.14
N LEU A 38 15.74 -14.17 6.43
CA LEU A 38 16.48 -13.10 5.79
C LEU A 38 17.89 -12.88 6.39
N ASP A 39 18.02 -12.95 7.73
CA ASP A 39 19.30 -12.71 8.43
C ASP A 39 20.42 -13.66 7.98
N PRO A 40 20.21 -15.00 7.87
CA PRO A 40 21.25 -15.92 7.42
C PRO A 40 21.71 -15.69 5.97
N LEU A 41 20.85 -15.09 5.15
CA LEU A 41 21.17 -14.70 3.78
C LEU A 41 21.93 -13.38 3.71
N GLY A 42 22.04 -12.64 4.83
CA GLY A 42 22.64 -11.30 4.86
C GLY A 42 21.74 -10.23 4.24
N VAL A 43 20.44 -10.48 4.13
CA VAL A 43 19.46 -9.51 3.63
C VAL A 43 19.08 -8.56 4.76
N VAL A 44 19.45 -7.30 4.61
CA VAL A 44 19.04 -6.23 5.52
C VAL A 44 17.64 -5.77 5.14
N PHE A 45 16.71 -5.84 6.08
CA PHE A 45 15.35 -5.32 5.94
C PHE A 45 14.99 -4.42 7.13
N LEU A 46 14.06 -3.52 6.91
CA LEU A 46 13.53 -2.61 7.92
C LEU A 46 12.01 -2.81 8.03
N LEU A 47 11.48 -2.61 9.21
CA LEU A 47 10.04 -2.42 9.37
C LEU A 47 9.63 -1.10 8.72
N SER A 48 8.57 -1.12 7.95
CA SER A 48 8.07 0.06 7.22
C SER A 48 6.58 0.28 7.47
N SER A 49 6.02 1.30 6.90
CA SER A 49 4.57 1.59 6.85
C SER A 49 3.82 1.28 8.16
N GLY A 50 2.76 0.47 8.11
CA GLY A 50 1.90 0.10 9.26
C GLY A 50 2.67 -0.61 10.36
N THR A 51 3.56 -1.55 10.00
CA THR A 51 4.37 -2.28 10.96
C THR A 51 5.34 -1.36 11.71
N CYS A 52 6.00 -0.41 11.01
CA CYS A 52 6.84 0.60 11.66
C CYS A 52 6.01 1.55 12.53
N LEU A 53 4.85 1.99 12.06
CA LEU A 53 3.96 2.87 12.81
C LEU A 53 3.53 2.21 14.14
N GLY A 54 3.07 0.97 14.08
CA GLY A 54 2.69 0.21 15.26
C GLY A 54 3.86 0.00 16.22
N ALA A 55 5.04 -0.36 15.71
CA ALA A 55 6.23 -0.57 16.53
C ALA A 55 6.67 0.71 17.29
N ILE A 56 6.63 1.87 16.63
CA ILE A 56 7.11 3.14 17.21
C ILE A 56 6.05 3.80 18.09
N ARG A 57 4.79 3.84 17.63
CA ARG A 57 3.71 4.55 18.34
C ARG A 57 3.10 3.73 19.46
N ASP A 58 2.80 2.45 19.19
CA ASP A 58 1.95 1.61 20.04
C ASP A 58 2.77 0.53 20.78
N ASN A 59 4.04 0.34 20.41
CA ASN A 59 4.87 -0.79 20.84
C ASN A 59 4.15 -2.14 20.61
N GLY A 60 3.39 -2.24 19.53
CA GLY A 60 2.55 -3.36 19.15
C GLY A 60 2.08 -3.22 17.71
N PHE A 61 1.39 -4.23 17.17
CA PHE A 61 0.71 -4.08 15.89
C PHE A 61 -0.50 -3.17 16.02
N ILE A 62 -0.83 -2.46 14.95
CA ILE A 62 -2.06 -1.68 14.89
C ILE A 62 -3.25 -2.67 14.88
N PRO A 63 -4.29 -2.47 15.72
CA PRO A 63 -5.36 -3.49 15.89
C PRO A 63 -6.16 -3.85 14.65
N TRP A 64 -6.12 -3.00 13.62
CA TRP A 64 -6.82 -3.22 12.34
C TRP A 64 -5.87 -3.41 11.16
N ASP A 65 -4.55 -3.53 11.42
CA ASP A 65 -3.56 -3.81 10.39
C ASP A 65 -3.77 -5.22 9.82
N ASP A 66 -3.62 -5.36 8.54
CA ASP A 66 -3.96 -6.59 7.82
C ASP A 66 -2.73 -7.34 7.30
N ASP A 67 -1.54 -6.74 7.43
CA ASP A 67 -0.28 -7.33 6.99
C ASP A 67 0.95 -6.86 7.78
N LEU A 68 2.11 -7.34 7.34
CA LEU A 68 3.43 -6.90 7.80
C LEU A 68 4.16 -6.22 6.65
N ASP A 69 4.61 -5.00 6.87
CA ASP A 69 5.34 -4.20 5.88
C ASP A 69 6.85 -4.27 6.12
N LEU A 70 7.59 -4.80 5.16
CA LEU A 70 9.05 -4.87 5.16
C LEU A 70 9.62 -4.13 3.95
N ILE A 71 10.75 -3.47 4.16
CA ILE A 71 11.45 -2.74 3.11
C ILE A 71 12.94 -3.11 3.10
N SER A 72 13.51 -3.24 1.91
CA SER A 72 14.94 -3.38 1.68
C SER A 72 15.41 -2.44 0.57
N ILE A 73 16.69 -2.06 0.60
CA ILE A 73 17.25 -1.17 -0.41
C ILE A 73 18.25 -1.95 -1.27
N VAL A 74 17.92 -2.15 -2.53
CA VAL A 74 18.78 -2.81 -3.53
C VAL A 74 20.03 -1.97 -3.77
N ASP A 75 21.15 -2.62 -4.05
CA ASP A 75 22.48 -2.02 -4.20
C ASP A 75 23.03 -1.35 -2.93
N ARG A 76 22.42 -1.65 -1.76
CA ARG A 76 22.92 -1.25 -0.43
C ARG A 76 23.13 -2.49 0.45
N ASN A 77 24.07 -2.40 1.37
CA ASN A 77 24.40 -3.46 2.32
C ASN A 77 24.62 -4.86 1.68
N GLY A 78 25.08 -4.88 0.42
CA GLY A 78 25.30 -6.11 -0.33
C GLY A 78 24.03 -6.73 -0.94
N LEU A 79 22.87 -6.12 -0.81
CA LEU A 79 21.64 -6.65 -1.42
C LEU A 79 21.66 -6.47 -2.93
N THR A 80 21.75 -7.58 -3.64
CA THR A 80 21.66 -7.67 -5.11
C THR A 80 20.30 -8.23 -5.53
N GLU A 81 19.94 -8.11 -6.80
CA GLU A 81 18.73 -8.75 -7.32
C GLU A 81 18.75 -10.27 -7.19
N GLU A 82 19.92 -10.89 -7.41
CA GLU A 82 20.11 -12.33 -7.21
C GLU A 82 19.84 -12.73 -5.75
N LEU A 83 20.30 -11.92 -4.79
CA LEU A 83 20.05 -12.19 -3.38
C LEU A 83 18.57 -12.03 -3.02
N VAL A 84 17.87 -11.07 -3.63
CA VAL A 84 16.41 -10.96 -3.51
C VAL A 84 15.71 -12.21 -4.03
N ASP A 85 16.12 -12.71 -5.21
CA ASP A 85 15.55 -13.95 -5.76
C ASP A 85 15.81 -15.15 -4.85
N ASN A 86 17.02 -15.29 -4.30
CA ASN A 86 17.36 -16.33 -3.34
C ASN A 86 16.51 -16.25 -2.06
N ALA A 87 16.26 -15.06 -1.56
CA ALA A 87 15.39 -14.84 -0.40
C ALA A 87 13.94 -15.23 -0.69
N VAL A 88 13.43 -14.90 -1.87
CA VAL A 88 12.08 -15.32 -2.32
C VAL A 88 11.97 -16.85 -2.34
N GLU A 89 12.98 -17.55 -2.87
CA GLU A 89 12.98 -19.03 -2.84
C GLU A 89 13.03 -19.56 -1.41
N ALA A 90 13.82 -18.96 -0.51
CA ALA A 90 13.86 -19.36 0.89
C ALA A 90 12.49 -19.20 1.59
N PHE A 91 11.73 -18.16 1.28
CA PHE A 91 10.34 -18.05 1.74
C PHE A 91 9.45 -19.17 1.20
N ARG A 92 9.57 -19.52 -0.09
CA ARG A 92 8.83 -20.66 -0.69
C ARG A 92 9.18 -21.98 -0.03
N GLU A 93 10.46 -22.24 0.23
CA GLU A 93 10.93 -23.43 0.96
C GLU A 93 10.36 -23.52 2.39
N LYS A 94 10.09 -22.37 3.02
CA LYS A 94 9.42 -22.28 4.32
C LYS A 94 7.90 -22.39 4.24
N GLY A 95 7.34 -22.60 3.05
CA GLY A 95 5.91 -22.83 2.83
C GLY A 95 5.08 -21.56 2.67
N TYR A 96 5.71 -20.42 2.35
CA TYR A 96 4.98 -19.23 1.92
C TYR A 96 4.52 -19.37 0.48
N PHE A 97 3.28 -19.02 0.20
CA PHE A 97 2.87 -18.65 -1.15
C PHE A 97 3.43 -17.26 -1.44
N VAL A 98 4.19 -17.11 -2.53
CA VAL A 98 4.84 -15.85 -2.88
C VAL A 98 4.34 -15.37 -4.23
N TYR A 99 3.73 -14.21 -4.24
CA TYR A 99 3.27 -13.47 -5.40
C TYR A 99 4.20 -12.27 -5.64
N ALA A 100 4.71 -12.14 -6.86
CA ALA A 100 5.44 -10.93 -7.25
C ALA A 100 4.41 -9.83 -7.51
N ALA A 101 4.26 -8.93 -6.55
CA ALA A 101 3.39 -7.78 -6.62
C ALA A 101 4.15 -6.61 -7.27
N GLY A 102 3.44 -5.81 -8.03
CA GLY A 102 4.03 -4.63 -8.64
C GLY A 102 4.29 -4.79 -10.13
N GLY A 103 3.91 -3.74 -10.84
CA GLY A 103 4.00 -3.63 -12.28
C GLY A 103 5.44 -3.58 -12.78
N ASN A 104 5.63 -3.10 -14.01
CA ASN A 104 6.93 -2.97 -14.68
C ASN A 104 7.82 -1.84 -14.09
N SER A 105 7.69 -1.49 -12.82
CA SER A 105 8.56 -0.50 -12.20
C SER A 105 9.99 -1.04 -12.12
N ARG A 106 10.95 -0.25 -12.62
CA ARG A 106 12.37 -0.55 -12.46
C ARG A 106 12.92 -0.16 -11.10
N ASP A 107 12.15 0.61 -10.33
CA ASP A 107 12.60 1.25 -9.11
C ASP A 107 12.18 0.49 -7.85
N VAL A 108 11.27 -0.48 -7.99
CA VAL A 108 10.84 -1.36 -6.90
C VAL A 108 10.52 -2.76 -7.41
N ARG A 109 10.93 -3.76 -6.63
CA ARG A 109 10.43 -5.14 -6.72
C ARG A 109 9.63 -5.41 -5.45
N ALA A 110 8.36 -5.67 -5.59
CA ALA A 110 7.45 -5.92 -4.49
C ALA A 110 6.98 -7.38 -4.48
N TYR A 111 6.88 -7.93 -3.29
CA TYR A 111 6.41 -9.30 -3.07
C TYR A 111 5.35 -9.31 -1.99
N SER A 112 4.27 -10.04 -2.24
CA SER A 112 3.27 -10.37 -1.22
C SER A 112 3.40 -11.85 -0.91
N MET A 113 3.66 -12.15 0.35
CA MET A 113 3.91 -13.51 0.83
C MET A 113 2.82 -13.89 1.82
N MET A 114 2.16 -15.03 1.60
CA MET A 114 1.05 -15.49 2.43
C MET A 114 1.40 -16.81 3.11
N LYS A 115 1.25 -16.84 4.43
CA LYS A 115 1.36 -18.07 5.22
C LYS A 115 0.51 -18.00 6.48
N ASN A 116 -0.25 -19.04 6.77
CA ASN A 116 -1.10 -19.13 7.96
C ASN A 116 -2.01 -17.92 8.14
N TYR A 117 -2.60 -17.41 7.05
CA TYR A 117 -3.47 -16.23 7.01
C TYR A 117 -2.77 -14.90 7.38
N VAL A 118 -1.44 -14.87 7.42
CA VAL A 118 -0.66 -13.62 7.58
C VAL A 118 -0.02 -13.26 6.25
N ARG A 119 -0.27 -12.04 5.80
CA ARG A 119 0.37 -11.46 4.63
C ARG A 119 1.61 -10.68 5.07
N ILE A 120 2.70 -10.85 4.33
CA ILE A 120 3.90 -10.02 4.44
C ILE A 120 4.08 -9.30 3.10
N GLY A 121 4.08 -7.98 3.12
CA GLY A 121 4.54 -7.15 2.02
C GLY A 121 6.04 -6.91 2.16
N TRP A 122 6.83 -7.29 1.15
CA TRP A 122 8.26 -6.99 1.12
C TRP A 122 8.61 -6.23 -0.15
N GLU A 123 9.01 -4.98 0.04
CA GLU A 123 9.34 -4.06 -1.03
C GLU A 123 10.84 -3.80 -1.08
N CYS A 124 11.46 -4.11 -2.23
CA CYS A 124 12.89 -3.93 -2.50
C CYS A 124 13.06 -2.72 -3.42
N TYR A 125 13.36 -1.57 -2.83
CA TYR A 125 13.49 -0.29 -3.56
C TYR A 125 14.89 -0.03 -4.08
N ARG A 126 14.98 0.64 -5.22
CA ARG A 126 16.19 1.33 -5.68
C ARG A 126 16.12 2.80 -5.32
N ILE A 127 17.29 3.37 -4.97
CA ILE A 127 17.39 4.80 -4.77
C ILE A 127 17.49 5.48 -6.14
N VAL A 128 16.59 6.41 -6.40
CA VAL A 128 16.55 7.24 -7.60
C VAL A 128 16.51 8.70 -7.15
N ASN A 129 17.43 9.53 -7.66
CA ASN A 129 17.53 10.96 -7.28
C ASN A 129 17.54 11.17 -5.75
N ASP A 130 18.40 10.41 -5.05
CA ASP A 130 18.56 10.46 -3.59
C ASP A 130 17.28 10.17 -2.77
N SER A 131 16.29 9.52 -3.35
CA SER A 131 15.05 9.11 -2.68
C SER A 131 14.56 7.75 -3.16
N ILE A 132 13.58 7.20 -2.43
CA ILE A 132 12.73 6.11 -2.91
C ILE A 132 11.30 6.65 -3.07
N SER A 133 10.56 6.12 -4.03
CA SER A 133 9.15 6.46 -4.24
C SER A 133 8.27 5.38 -3.62
N VAL A 134 7.71 5.67 -2.46
CA VAL A 134 6.82 4.76 -1.73
C VAL A 134 5.39 5.06 -2.13
N TYR A 135 4.60 4.00 -2.32
CA TYR A 135 3.18 4.15 -2.65
C TYR A 135 2.46 5.10 -1.67
N PRO A 136 1.61 6.01 -2.15
CA PRO A 136 1.15 6.21 -3.53
C PRO A 136 1.95 7.25 -4.35
N GLY A 137 3.22 7.44 -4.08
CA GLY A 137 4.11 8.40 -4.76
C GLY A 137 4.87 9.30 -3.81
N THR A 138 4.83 9.01 -2.51
CA THR A 138 5.57 9.75 -1.47
C THR A 138 7.06 9.55 -1.67
N GLN A 139 7.80 10.66 -1.82
CA GLN A 139 9.25 10.64 -1.94
C GLN A 139 9.87 10.61 -0.54
N ILE A 140 10.55 9.52 -0.21
CA ILE A 140 11.27 9.35 1.06
C ILE A 140 12.77 9.49 0.79
N PRO A 141 13.47 10.45 1.39
CA PRO A 141 14.91 10.63 1.22
C PRO A 141 15.70 9.36 1.58
N ALA A 142 16.69 9.01 0.77
CA ALA A 142 17.53 7.83 0.97
C ALA A 142 18.31 7.85 2.31
N THR A 143 18.48 9.03 2.90
CA THR A 143 19.16 9.23 4.19
C THR A 143 18.50 8.46 5.32
N PHE A 144 17.17 8.25 5.28
CA PHE A 144 16.44 7.46 6.27
C PHE A 144 16.87 5.98 6.31
N PHE A 145 17.44 5.47 5.21
CA PHE A 145 17.83 4.07 5.04
C PHE A 145 19.34 3.84 5.08
N THR A 146 20.13 4.92 5.22
CA THR A 146 21.61 4.83 5.19
C THR A 146 22.16 4.26 6.48
N ASN A 147 21.63 4.69 7.61
CA ASN A 147 22.00 4.25 8.95
C ASN A 147 20.72 3.98 9.74
N PRO A 148 20.02 2.87 9.47
CA PRO A 148 18.74 2.57 10.12
C PRO A 148 18.92 2.43 11.62
N LYS A 149 17.88 2.81 12.37
CA LYS A 149 17.84 2.71 13.82
C LYS A 149 17.43 1.30 14.23
N GLU A 150 18.15 0.72 15.18
CA GLU A 150 17.75 -0.54 15.82
C GLU A 150 16.77 -0.26 16.94
N ILE A 151 15.67 -1.04 16.97
CA ILE A 151 14.67 -1.00 18.05
C ILE A 151 14.40 -2.42 18.57
N THR A 152 13.95 -2.52 19.81
CA THR A 152 13.38 -3.78 20.33
C THR A 152 11.89 -3.80 20.06
N PHE A 153 11.41 -4.80 19.30
CA PHE A 153 10.00 -5.01 19.00
C PHE A 153 9.66 -6.50 19.11
N MET A 154 8.56 -6.86 19.77
CA MET A 154 8.16 -8.25 20.02
C MET A 154 9.29 -9.12 20.63
N GLY A 155 10.15 -8.50 21.46
CA GLY A 155 11.25 -9.17 22.15
C GLY A 155 12.50 -9.45 21.31
N GLU A 156 12.56 -8.96 20.08
CA GLU A 156 13.70 -9.07 19.17
C GLU A 156 14.17 -7.72 18.66
N GLN A 157 15.37 -7.67 18.05
CA GLN A 157 15.92 -6.48 17.46
C GLN A 157 15.50 -6.38 15.98
N PHE A 158 14.91 -5.24 15.61
CA PHE A 158 14.55 -4.90 14.25
C PHE A 158 15.10 -3.54 13.86
N LEU A 159 15.25 -3.33 12.57
CA LEU A 159 15.65 -2.04 12.02
C LEU A 159 14.42 -1.25 11.57
N VAL A 160 14.48 0.06 11.73
CA VAL A 160 13.50 1.03 11.23
C VAL A 160 14.23 2.19 10.55
N PRO A 161 13.57 2.93 9.65
CA PRO A 161 14.15 4.17 9.10
C PRO A 161 14.57 5.14 10.20
N ASP A 162 15.65 5.90 10.03
CA ASP A 162 16.16 6.84 11.04
C ASP A 162 16.18 8.27 10.52
N PRO A 163 15.57 9.24 11.22
CA PRO A 163 14.74 9.11 12.44
C PRO A 163 13.34 8.59 12.12
N PRO A 164 12.82 7.58 12.86
CA PRO A 164 11.54 6.95 12.55
C PRO A 164 10.35 7.91 12.67
N GLU A 165 10.39 8.88 13.59
CA GLU A 165 9.33 9.85 13.78
C GLU A 165 9.17 10.77 12.55
N GLU A 166 10.27 11.14 11.89
CA GLU A 166 10.24 11.95 10.68
C GLU A 166 9.79 11.12 9.47
N TYR A 167 10.26 9.87 9.36
CA TYR A 167 9.78 8.93 8.36
C TYR A 167 8.26 8.77 8.44
N LEU A 168 7.72 8.52 9.63
CA LEU A 168 6.28 8.35 9.86
C LEU A 168 5.50 9.64 9.56
N ARG A 169 6.07 10.81 9.85
CA ARG A 169 5.47 12.10 9.50
C ARG A 169 5.38 12.29 7.98
N LEU A 170 6.42 11.89 7.23
CA LEU A 170 6.39 11.93 5.77
C LEU A 170 5.36 10.97 5.19
N LYS A 171 5.25 9.76 5.78
CA LYS A 171 4.37 8.69 5.29
C LYS A 171 2.89 8.93 5.66
N TYR A 172 2.61 9.45 6.86
CA TYR A 172 1.26 9.53 7.44
C TYR A 172 0.79 10.95 7.81
N GLY A 173 1.65 11.95 7.62
CA GLY A 173 1.34 13.34 7.95
C GLY A 173 1.63 13.71 9.42
N GLU A 174 1.32 14.96 9.77
CA GLU A 174 1.65 15.51 11.09
C GLU A 174 0.94 14.82 12.25
N GLU A 175 -0.23 14.25 11.98
CA GLU A 175 -1.08 13.58 12.99
C GLU A 175 -0.78 12.08 13.16
N TRP A 176 0.38 11.59 12.68
CA TRP A 176 0.73 10.16 12.72
C TRP A 176 0.66 9.53 14.12
N MET A 177 0.90 10.32 15.17
CA MET A 177 0.78 9.89 16.58
C MET A 177 -0.66 9.68 17.06
N ILE A 178 -1.66 10.21 16.34
CA ILE A 178 -3.07 10.08 16.72
C ILE A 178 -3.61 8.81 16.06
N PRO A 179 -4.04 7.78 16.82
CA PRO A 179 -4.64 6.59 16.25
C PRO A 179 -5.87 6.95 15.40
N LYS A 180 -5.86 6.54 14.14
CA LYS A 180 -6.97 6.71 13.19
C LYS A 180 -7.44 5.34 12.71
N GLY A 181 -8.69 5.25 12.28
CA GLY A 181 -9.21 4.03 11.67
C GLY A 181 -8.58 3.74 10.30
N PRO A 182 -8.83 2.55 9.74
CA PRO A 182 -8.34 2.17 8.42
C PRO A 182 -8.69 3.21 7.34
N GLY A 183 -7.74 3.52 6.45
CA GLY A 183 -7.96 4.44 5.32
C GLY A 183 -8.04 5.92 5.66
N LEU A 184 -7.86 6.33 6.94
CA LEU A 184 -7.97 7.74 7.33
C LEU A 184 -6.62 8.48 7.30
N TYR A 185 -5.49 7.79 7.44
CA TYR A 185 -4.16 8.42 7.30
C TYR A 185 -3.85 8.78 5.85
N GLU A 186 -4.25 7.91 4.94
CA GLU A 186 -3.98 8.02 3.52
C GLU A 186 -4.57 9.31 2.93
N LYS A 187 -5.71 9.75 3.45
CA LYS A 187 -6.34 11.02 3.06
C LYS A 187 -5.44 12.23 3.29
N ASP A 188 -4.72 12.24 4.40
CA ASP A 188 -3.83 13.34 4.77
C ASP A 188 -2.53 13.37 3.93
N VAL A 189 -2.19 12.24 3.31
CA VAL A 189 -0.95 12.06 2.52
C VAL A 189 -1.21 12.28 1.02
N VAL A 190 -2.30 11.72 0.48
CA VAL A 190 -2.61 11.80 -0.96
C VAL A 190 -2.66 13.24 -1.46
N ASP A 191 -3.24 14.14 -0.69
CA ASP A 191 -3.34 15.56 -1.04
C ASP A 191 -1.99 16.32 -1.00
N LYS A 192 -0.97 15.75 -0.36
CA LYS A 192 0.37 16.37 -0.23
C LYS A 192 1.36 15.88 -1.27
N ILE A 193 1.00 14.85 -2.05
CA ILE A 193 1.87 14.33 -3.11
C ILE A 193 1.90 15.34 -4.25
N PRO A 194 3.09 15.84 -4.62
CA PRO A 194 3.20 16.81 -5.71
C PRO A 194 2.68 16.22 -7.01
N SER A 195 1.86 16.98 -7.73
CA SER A 195 1.44 16.62 -9.08
C SER A 195 2.62 16.69 -10.05
N ALA A 196 2.72 15.71 -10.94
CA ALA A 196 3.68 15.66 -12.03
C ALA A 196 2.95 15.37 -13.36
N ASP A 197 3.53 15.83 -14.46
CA ASP A 197 3.04 15.46 -15.78
C ASP A 197 3.46 14.01 -16.07
N LEU A 198 2.52 13.10 -16.02
CA LEU A 198 2.76 11.69 -16.32
C LEU A 198 2.78 11.46 -17.83
N ILE A 199 3.78 10.71 -18.27
CA ILE A 199 3.82 10.17 -19.63
C ILE A 199 3.10 8.81 -19.59
N GLY A 200 2.00 8.70 -20.35
CA GLY A 200 1.19 7.49 -20.30
C GLY A 200 0.10 7.44 -21.38
N ARG A 201 -0.86 6.57 -21.16
CA ARG A 201 -2.05 6.39 -22.02
C ARG A 201 -3.30 6.89 -21.32
N PRO A 202 -4.28 7.41 -22.06
CA PRO A 202 -5.55 7.82 -21.48
C PRO A 202 -6.32 6.61 -20.95
N CYS A 203 -6.86 6.75 -19.75
CA CYS A 203 -7.78 5.83 -19.10
C CYS A 203 -9.07 6.59 -18.78
N ARG A 204 -10.22 6.01 -19.06
CA ARG A 204 -11.50 6.65 -18.82
C ARG A 204 -12.08 6.26 -17.48
N LEU A 205 -12.41 7.27 -16.68
CA LEU A 205 -13.12 7.11 -15.40
C LEU A 205 -14.45 7.85 -15.44
N LYS A 206 -15.54 7.12 -15.21
CA LYS A 206 -16.88 7.68 -15.07
C LYS A 206 -17.20 7.93 -13.60
N VAL A 207 -17.63 9.12 -13.26
CA VAL A 207 -18.08 9.51 -11.92
C VAL A 207 -19.60 9.56 -11.90
N LEU A 208 -20.20 8.72 -11.04
CA LEU A 208 -21.63 8.70 -10.79
C LEU A 208 -21.88 9.13 -9.33
N GLY A 209 -22.68 10.16 -9.17
CA GLY A 209 -23.15 10.63 -7.86
C GLY A 209 -24.36 9.84 -7.36
N ASP A 210 -25.12 10.46 -6.46
CA ASP A 210 -26.32 9.88 -5.88
C ASP A 210 -27.33 9.45 -6.94
N ALA A 211 -27.95 8.30 -6.71
CA ALA A 211 -28.89 7.67 -7.64
C ALA A 211 -28.30 7.32 -9.02
N GLY A 212 -26.97 7.13 -9.11
CA GLY A 212 -26.28 6.69 -10.31
C GLY A 212 -26.29 7.70 -11.46
N ARG A 213 -26.47 8.99 -11.17
CA ARG A 213 -26.44 10.04 -12.20
C ARG A 213 -25.01 10.49 -12.49
N PRO A 214 -24.66 10.73 -13.77
CA PRO A 214 -23.36 11.29 -14.12
C PRO A 214 -23.14 12.64 -13.42
N VAL A 215 -21.91 12.86 -12.94
CA VAL A 215 -21.48 14.14 -12.34
C VAL A 215 -20.59 14.85 -13.37
N SER A 216 -21.03 16.00 -13.85
CA SER A 216 -20.24 16.90 -14.69
C SER A 216 -19.42 17.83 -13.81
N GLY A 217 -18.18 18.13 -14.20
CA GLY A 217 -17.30 19.02 -13.48
C GLY A 217 -16.76 18.44 -12.14
N ALA A 218 -16.79 17.13 -11.97
CA ALA A 218 -16.11 16.51 -10.87
C ALA A 218 -14.59 16.56 -11.07
N GLU A 219 -13.86 17.07 -10.08
CA GLU A 219 -12.40 17.01 -10.08
C GLU A 219 -11.94 15.59 -9.72
N VAL A 220 -11.05 15.03 -10.54
CA VAL A 220 -10.35 13.77 -10.29
C VAL A 220 -8.86 14.07 -10.20
N VAL A 221 -8.28 13.86 -9.02
CA VAL A 221 -6.86 14.08 -8.76
C VAL A 221 -6.17 12.74 -8.66
N LEU A 222 -5.20 12.49 -9.54
CA LEU A 222 -4.34 11.31 -9.47
C LEU A 222 -3.12 11.66 -8.60
N ALA A 223 -2.90 10.92 -7.52
CA ALA A 223 -1.75 11.12 -6.64
C ALA A 223 -0.43 10.95 -7.42
N GLY A 224 0.47 11.94 -7.30
CA GLY A 224 1.70 11.97 -8.09
C GLY A 224 1.53 12.24 -9.59
N GLY A 225 0.29 12.45 -10.03
CA GLY A 225 -0.08 12.73 -11.40
C GLY A 225 -0.77 14.08 -11.58
N GLY A 226 -1.73 14.13 -12.51
CA GLY A 226 -2.47 15.34 -12.88
C GLY A 226 -3.81 15.50 -12.19
N ARG A 227 -4.46 16.62 -12.52
CA ARG A 227 -5.86 16.91 -12.20
C ARG A 227 -6.69 16.87 -13.46
N PHE A 228 -7.82 16.23 -13.39
CA PHE A 228 -8.73 16.00 -14.51
C PHE A 228 -10.14 16.40 -14.08
N GLU A 229 -10.97 16.73 -15.05
CA GLU A 229 -12.36 17.14 -14.81
C GLU A 229 -13.31 16.28 -15.65
N THR A 230 -14.45 15.89 -15.09
CA THR A 230 -15.44 15.10 -15.82
C THR A 230 -16.26 15.97 -16.78
N ASP A 231 -16.54 15.44 -17.95
CA ASP A 231 -17.42 16.02 -18.97
C ASP A 231 -18.90 15.95 -18.58
N GLU A 232 -19.81 16.42 -19.48
CA GLU A 232 -21.26 16.39 -19.28
C GLU A 232 -21.83 14.97 -19.11
N SER A 233 -21.11 13.95 -19.59
CA SER A 233 -21.47 12.54 -19.47
C SER A 233 -20.86 11.88 -18.23
N GLY A 234 -20.12 12.64 -17.43
CA GLY A 234 -19.48 12.22 -16.21
C GLY A 234 -18.13 11.51 -16.40
N TYR A 235 -17.51 11.57 -17.59
CA TYR A 235 -16.21 10.94 -17.85
C TYR A 235 -15.06 11.93 -17.69
N ALA A 236 -14.02 11.50 -16.96
CA ALA A 236 -12.70 12.10 -17.00
C ALA A 236 -11.74 11.20 -17.79
N GLU A 237 -10.77 11.80 -18.48
CA GLU A 237 -9.70 11.11 -19.18
C GLU A 237 -8.40 11.28 -18.40
N ILE A 238 -8.02 10.23 -17.65
CA ILE A 238 -6.87 10.21 -16.73
C ILE A 238 -5.67 9.65 -17.50
N ILE A 239 -4.48 10.20 -17.29
CA ILE A 239 -3.26 9.67 -17.91
C ILE A 239 -2.58 8.71 -16.95
N LEU A 240 -2.46 7.43 -17.32
CA LEU A 240 -1.80 6.39 -16.55
C LEU A 240 -0.53 5.90 -17.26
N PRO A 241 0.62 5.81 -16.57
CA PRO A 241 1.85 5.24 -17.15
C PRO A 241 1.71 3.78 -17.60
N GLY A 242 0.89 2.99 -16.94
CA GLY A 242 0.66 1.57 -17.26
C GLY A 242 -0.41 0.97 -16.35
N ALA A 243 -0.52 -0.35 -16.35
CA ALA A 243 -1.33 -1.08 -15.40
C ALA A 243 -0.57 -1.14 -14.06
N ASP A 244 -1.17 -0.59 -13.00
CA ASP A 244 -0.59 -0.52 -11.66
C ASP A 244 -1.65 -0.13 -10.62
N TRP A 245 -1.23 -0.03 -9.35
CA TRP A 245 -2.02 0.51 -8.26
C TRP A 245 -1.93 2.04 -8.22
N TYR A 246 -3.07 2.69 -8.05
CA TYR A 246 -3.17 4.15 -8.04
C TYR A 246 -3.99 4.64 -6.86
N ALA A 247 -3.66 5.84 -6.37
CA ALA A 247 -4.50 6.58 -5.45
C ALA A 247 -5.13 7.78 -6.17
N LEU A 248 -6.41 7.99 -5.91
CA LEU A 248 -7.22 9.05 -6.53
C LEU A 248 -8.00 9.81 -5.47
N THR A 249 -8.25 11.09 -5.71
CA THR A 249 -9.25 11.84 -4.98
C THR A 249 -10.33 12.34 -5.94
N ILE A 250 -11.60 12.09 -5.63
CA ILE A 250 -12.74 12.55 -6.41
C ILE A 250 -13.47 13.62 -5.60
N ARG A 251 -13.65 14.81 -6.20
CA ARG A 251 -14.29 15.96 -5.57
C ARG A 251 -15.38 16.57 -6.45
N TYR A 252 -16.53 16.84 -5.86
CA TYR A 252 -17.58 17.67 -6.45
C TYR A 252 -18.42 18.30 -5.31
N PRO A 253 -19.31 19.27 -5.55
CA PRO A 253 -20.05 19.96 -4.48
C PRO A 253 -20.72 19.01 -3.50
N GLY A 254 -20.30 19.08 -2.23
CA GLY A 254 -20.81 18.25 -1.13
C GLY A 254 -20.21 16.83 -1.06
N HIS A 255 -19.23 16.50 -1.89
CA HIS A 255 -18.61 15.16 -1.91
C HIS A 255 -17.09 15.24 -2.09
N GLU A 256 -16.39 14.50 -1.25
CA GLU A 256 -14.96 14.21 -1.39
C GLU A 256 -14.68 12.77 -0.96
N GLN A 257 -14.05 12.02 -1.84
CA GLN A 257 -13.65 10.64 -1.57
C GLN A 257 -12.21 10.40 -2.02
N VAL A 258 -11.40 9.87 -1.11
CA VAL A 258 -10.09 9.31 -1.43
C VAL A 258 -10.25 7.82 -1.72
N LEU A 259 -9.72 7.38 -2.85
CA LEU A 259 -9.59 6.00 -3.28
C LEU A 259 -8.10 5.68 -3.18
N TYR A 260 -7.69 4.96 -2.16
CA TYR A 260 -6.27 4.82 -1.84
C TYR A 260 -5.58 3.69 -2.61
N MET A 261 -6.26 2.59 -2.87
CA MET A 261 -5.70 1.43 -3.57
C MET A 261 -6.64 0.96 -4.68
N GLU A 262 -6.46 1.51 -5.88
CA GLU A 262 -7.23 1.14 -7.06
C GLU A 262 -6.30 0.51 -8.11
N GLU A 263 -6.52 -0.75 -8.44
CA GLU A 263 -5.85 -1.38 -9.57
C GLU A 263 -6.44 -0.86 -10.88
N MET A 264 -5.65 -0.13 -11.65
CA MET A 264 -6.10 0.48 -12.89
C MET A 264 -5.18 0.14 -14.07
N ASP A 265 -5.80 -0.11 -15.19
CA ASP A 265 -5.18 -0.39 -16.49
C ASP A 265 -5.71 0.61 -17.52
N PRO A 266 -4.85 1.34 -18.25
CA PRO A 266 -5.30 2.31 -19.26
C PRO A 266 -6.19 1.70 -20.35
N ASP A 267 -6.16 0.38 -20.57
CA ASP A 267 -6.99 -0.29 -21.57
C ASP A 267 -8.43 -0.60 -21.08
N LYS A 268 -8.78 -0.21 -19.85
CA LYS A 268 -10.10 -0.42 -19.25
C LYS A 268 -10.84 0.90 -19.01
N VAL A 269 -12.14 0.80 -18.86
CA VAL A 269 -13.03 1.90 -18.45
C VAL A 269 -13.50 1.63 -17.02
N TYR A 270 -13.35 2.61 -16.14
CA TYR A 270 -13.71 2.49 -14.74
C TYR A 270 -14.93 3.32 -14.41
N VAL A 271 -15.65 2.90 -13.37
CA VAL A 271 -16.84 3.59 -12.85
C VAL A 271 -16.71 3.73 -11.33
N TYR A 272 -16.74 4.96 -10.88
CA TYR A 272 -16.93 5.33 -9.47
C TYR A 272 -18.41 5.58 -9.19
N ARG A 273 -18.91 5.06 -8.04
CA ARG A 273 -20.31 5.23 -7.58
C ARG A 273 -20.34 5.68 -6.13
N ALA A 274 -20.78 6.90 -5.89
CA ALA A 274 -20.86 7.47 -4.54
C ALA A 274 -21.83 6.71 -3.62
N ASP A 275 -22.92 6.17 -4.15
CA ASP A 275 -23.93 5.41 -3.41
C ASP A 275 -23.43 4.05 -2.91
N GLN A 276 -22.48 3.42 -3.59
CA GLN A 276 -21.85 2.17 -3.15
C GLN A 276 -20.92 2.40 -1.96
N VAL A 277 -20.20 3.52 -1.92
CA VAL A 277 -19.35 3.91 -0.80
C VAL A 277 -20.18 4.13 0.47
N ALA A 278 -21.30 4.82 0.35
CA ALA A 278 -22.22 5.05 1.47
C ALA A 278 -22.81 3.75 2.03
N ASN A 279 -23.09 2.75 1.16
CA ASN A 279 -23.63 1.46 1.53
C ASN A 279 -22.57 0.51 2.13
N ALA A 280 -21.32 0.54 1.64
CA ALA A 280 -20.20 -0.17 2.24
C ALA A 280 -19.93 0.32 3.67
N ALA A 281 -19.98 1.65 3.87
CA ALA A 281 -19.82 2.29 5.17
C ALA A 281 -20.92 1.91 6.19
N SER A 282 -22.13 1.63 5.73
CA SER A 282 -23.27 1.29 6.61
C SER A 282 -23.40 -0.20 6.94
N SER A 283 -22.72 -1.08 6.24
CA SER A 283 -22.82 -2.55 6.41
C SER A 283 -21.76 -3.14 7.35
N VAL A 284 -20.77 -2.37 7.79
CA VAL A 284 -19.71 -2.81 8.70
C VAL A 284 -19.87 -2.09 10.03
N SER A 285 -20.21 -2.81 11.08
CA SER A 285 -20.23 -2.32 12.46
C SER A 285 -18.80 -2.22 13.01
N GLY A 286 -18.02 -1.26 12.51
CA GLY A 286 -16.65 -0.95 12.90
C GLY A 286 -16.24 0.42 12.36
N PRO A 287 -15.10 1.01 12.78
CA PRO A 287 -14.62 2.25 12.19
C PRO A 287 -14.38 2.04 10.70
N VAL A 288 -15.13 2.77 9.90
CA VAL A 288 -15.20 2.58 8.45
C VAL A 288 -13.99 3.20 7.79
N GLY A 289 -13.06 2.35 7.36
CA GLY A 289 -12.11 2.65 6.31
C GLY A 289 -12.29 1.57 5.23
N THR A 290 -12.54 1.95 4.01
CA THR A 290 -12.60 1.03 2.88
C THR A 290 -11.20 0.95 2.27
N LEU A 291 -10.47 -0.11 2.57
CA LEU A 291 -9.18 -0.43 1.93
C LEU A 291 -9.35 -1.31 0.68
N GLY A 292 -10.55 -1.55 0.20
CA GLY A 292 -10.80 -2.30 -1.02
C GLY A 292 -11.01 -1.40 -2.24
N SER A 293 -10.84 -1.95 -3.44
CA SER A 293 -11.14 -1.25 -4.69
C SER A 293 -12.59 -0.76 -4.72
N LEU A 294 -12.76 0.54 -4.90
CA LEU A 294 -14.06 1.22 -5.00
C LEU A 294 -14.47 1.44 -6.46
N LEU A 295 -13.54 1.22 -7.40
CA LEU A 295 -13.84 1.28 -8.82
C LEU A 295 -14.36 -0.05 -9.34
N SER A 296 -15.36 0.00 -10.19
CA SER A 296 -15.79 -1.15 -11.00
C SER A 296 -15.43 -0.91 -12.46
N THR A 297 -15.22 -1.97 -13.24
CA THR A 297 -15.06 -1.87 -14.70
C THR A 297 -16.42 -1.84 -15.39
N GLU A 298 -16.51 -1.06 -16.50
CA GLU A 298 -17.69 -1.05 -17.37
C GLU A 298 -17.84 -2.35 -18.15
#